data_4326a5e608c542bf89ecdf6d9dc9d52c
#
_entry.id   4326a5e608c542bf89ecdf6d9dc9d52c
#
_cell.length_a   1.000
_cell.length_b   1.000
_cell.length_c   1.000
_cell.angle_alpha   90.00
_cell.angle_beta   90.00
_cell.angle_gamma   90.00
#
_symmetry.space_group_name_H-M   'P 1'
#
loop_
_entity.id
_entity.type
_entity.pdbx_description
1 polymer ?
#
loop_
_entity_poly.entity_id
_entity_poly.type
_entity_poly.pdbx_seq_one_letter_code
_entity_poly.pdbx_strand_id
1 'polypeptide(L)' 'MKSSELGLSAMYRILKKSGAERVSDESADELRRIIEDIAEDIAKNAVDMASHAGRKTIKAE' A
#
# COMPACT_ATOMS: atom_id res chain seq x y z
N MET A 1 1.37 -8.09 17.53
CA MET A 1 1.99 -7.70 16.29
C MET A 1 0.97 -7.16 15.31
N LYS A 2 1.35 -6.15 14.63
CA LYS A 2 0.45 -5.51 13.73
C LYS A 2 0.25 -6.33 12.47
N SER A 3 -0.98 -6.55 12.09
CA SER A 3 -1.25 -7.27 10.87
C SER A 3 -1.16 -6.33 9.68
N SER A 4 -0.72 -6.88 8.56
CA SER A 4 -0.64 -6.14 7.33
C SER A 4 -1.99 -6.00 6.70
N GLU A 5 -2.21 -4.90 6.05
CA GLU A 5 -3.44 -4.69 5.31
C GLU A 5 -3.37 -5.24 3.90
N LEU A 6 -2.15 -5.39 3.38
CA LEU A 6 -1.95 -5.93 2.05
C LEU A 6 -1.46 -7.36 2.15
N GLY A 7 -2.03 -8.23 1.34
CA GLY A 7 -1.67 -9.63 1.37
C GLY A 7 -0.36 -9.91 0.68
N LEU A 8 0.40 -10.86 1.22
CA LEU A 8 1.65 -11.26 0.61
C LEU A 8 1.44 -11.91 -0.75
N SER A 9 0.34 -12.65 -0.92
CA SER A 9 0.13 -13.32 -2.19
C SER A 9 -0.06 -12.32 -3.33
N ALA A 10 -0.63 -11.15 -3.04
CA ALA A 10 -0.71 -10.11 -4.05
C ALA A 10 0.67 -9.60 -4.43
N MET A 11 1.57 -9.50 -3.44
CA MET A 11 2.93 -9.07 -3.71
C MET A 11 3.67 -10.07 -4.57
N TYR A 12 3.47 -11.36 -4.30
CA TYR A 12 4.06 -12.41 -5.13
C TYR A 12 3.61 -12.25 -6.58
N ARG A 13 2.32 -12.03 -6.78
CA ARG A 13 1.78 -11.91 -8.14
C ARG A 13 2.37 -10.69 -8.85
N ILE A 14 2.49 -9.58 -8.16
CA ILE A 14 3.04 -8.37 -8.76
C ILE A 14 4.49 -8.61 -9.19
N LEU A 15 5.28 -9.22 -8.31
CA LEU A 15 6.67 -9.48 -8.63
C LEU A 15 6.81 -10.44 -9.80
N LYS A 16 5.98 -11.49 -9.84
CA LYS A 16 6.01 -12.44 -10.94
C LYS A 16 5.63 -11.79 -12.25
N LYS A 17 4.59 -10.97 -12.24
CA LYS A 17 4.16 -10.27 -13.46
C LYS A 17 5.23 -9.32 -13.95
N SER A 18 6.05 -8.80 -13.05
CA SER A 18 7.11 -7.87 -13.42
C SER A 18 8.36 -8.58 -13.93
N GLY A 19 8.36 -9.89 -13.96
CA GLY A 19 9.47 -10.65 -14.56
C GLY A 19 10.34 -11.40 -13.59
N ALA A 20 10.02 -11.39 -12.30
CA ALA A 20 10.81 -12.11 -11.33
C ALA A 20 10.62 -13.61 -11.51
N GLU A 21 11.72 -14.35 -11.66
CA GLU A 21 11.64 -15.79 -11.77
C GLU A 21 11.43 -16.46 -10.43
N ARG A 22 12.01 -15.88 -9.40
CA ARG A 22 11.87 -16.37 -8.04
C ARG A 22 11.52 -15.22 -7.13
N VAL A 23 10.64 -15.50 -6.19
CA VAL A 23 10.21 -14.49 -5.24
C VAL A 23 10.34 -15.09 -3.84
N SER A 24 11.15 -14.46 -3.01
CA SER A 24 11.30 -14.89 -1.63
C SER A 24 10.25 -14.21 -0.76
N ASP A 25 10.00 -14.79 0.40
CA ASP A 25 9.12 -14.15 1.36
C ASP A 25 9.64 -12.78 1.76
N GLU A 26 10.96 -12.66 1.86
CA GLU A 26 11.56 -11.39 2.24
C GLU A 26 11.32 -10.32 1.22
N SER A 27 11.44 -10.65 -0.07
CA SER A 27 11.23 -9.66 -1.11
C SER A 27 9.77 -9.25 -1.20
N ALA A 28 8.86 -10.19 -1.00
CA ALA A 28 7.44 -9.87 -1.00
C ALA A 28 7.08 -8.99 0.20
N ASP A 29 7.66 -9.29 1.35
CA ASP A 29 7.43 -8.50 2.56
C ASP A 29 7.98 -7.08 2.41
N GLU A 30 9.16 -6.96 1.82
CA GLU A 30 9.76 -5.65 1.60
C GLU A 30 8.91 -4.81 0.66
N LEU A 31 8.43 -5.40 -0.42
CA LEU A 31 7.57 -4.69 -1.35
C LEU A 31 6.30 -4.22 -0.65
N ARG A 32 5.69 -5.09 0.16
CA ARG A 32 4.49 -4.73 0.89
C ARG A 32 4.72 -3.55 1.82
N ARG A 33 5.83 -3.59 2.56
CA ARG A 33 6.13 -2.51 3.51
C ARG A 33 6.28 -1.18 2.81
N ILE A 34 6.96 -1.17 1.69
CA ILE A 34 7.17 0.07 0.94
C ILE A 34 5.84 0.60 0.43
N ILE A 35 5.02 -0.27 -0.11
CA ILE A 35 3.72 0.14 -0.64
C ILE A 35 2.82 0.65 0.48
N GLU A 36 2.83 -0.02 1.63
CA GLU A 36 2.00 0.42 2.74
C GLU A 36 2.42 1.79 3.25
N ASP A 37 3.73 2.04 3.32
CA ASP A 37 4.20 3.35 3.75
C ASP A 37 3.74 4.45 2.80
N ILE A 38 3.86 4.21 1.51
CA ILE A 38 3.43 5.19 0.53
C ILE A 38 1.92 5.39 0.60
N ALA A 39 1.19 4.30 0.72
CA ALA A 39 -0.27 4.39 0.79
C ALA A 39 -0.71 5.17 2.02
N GLU A 40 -0.04 4.96 3.16
CA GLU A 40 -0.39 5.68 4.38
C GLU A 40 -0.12 7.17 4.23
N ASP A 41 0.99 7.54 3.59
CA ASP A 41 1.30 8.95 3.37
C ASP A 41 0.26 9.61 2.49
N ILE A 42 -0.11 8.93 1.42
CA ILE A 42 -1.12 9.47 0.52
C ILE A 42 -2.45 9.60 1.23
N ALA A 43 -2.83 8.60 2.01
CA ALA A 43 -4.09 8.62 2.74
C ALA A 43 -4.13 9.75 3.76
N LYS A 44 -3.01 9.96 4.46
CA LYS A 44 -2.94 11.04 5.43
C LYS A 44 -3.13 12.40 4.76
N ASN A 45 -2.49 12.59 3.64
CA ASN A 45 -2.63 13.84 2.91
C ASN A 45 -4.07 14.04 2.44
N ALA A 46 -4.70 12.98 1.98
CA ALA A 46 -6.08 13.07 1.53
C ALA A 46 -7.02 13.42 2.67
N VAL A 47 -6.79 12.82 3.85
CA VAL A 47 -7.60 13.13 5.02
C VAL A 47 -7.41 14.58 5.44
N ASP A 48 -6.17 15.07 5.43
CA ASP A 48 -5.89 16.45 5.78
C ASP A 48 -6.62 17.40 4.84
N MET A 49 -6.55 17.12 3.55
CA MET A 49 -7.20 17.97 2.57
C MET A 49 -8.72 17.97 2.76
N ALA A 50 -9.27 16.80 3.03
CA ALA A 50 -10.71 16.70 3.26
C ALA A 50 -11.13 17.47 4.52
N SER A 51 -10.32 17.40 5.56
CA SER A 51 -10.60 18.12 6.80
C SER A 51 -10.59 19.62 6.57
N HIS A 52 -9.61 20.11 5.80
CA HIS A 52 -9.54 21.54 5.51
C HIS A 52 -10.74 22.01 4.73
N ALA A 53 -11.32 21.15 3.91
CA ALA A 53 -12.50 21.47 3.13
C ALA A 53 -13.80 21.22 3.89
N GLY A 54 -13.70 20.80 5.16
CA GLY A 54 -14.88 20.50 5.96
C GLY A 54 -15.60 19.23 5.55
N ARG A 55 -14.90 18.31 4.92
CA ARG A 55 -15.49 17.07 4.45
C ARG A 55 -15.08 15.91 5.33
N LYS A 56 -15.96 14.94 5.45
CA LYS A 56 -15.65 13.71 6.16
C LYS A 56 -15.45 12.53 5.22
N THR A 57 -15.76 12.71 3.96
CA THR A 57 -15.62 11.66 2.96
C THR A 57 -14.51 12.02 1.99
N ILE A 58 -13.65 11.04 1.72
CA ILE A 58 -12.58 11.21 0.74
C ILE A 58 -13.15 10.87 -0.63
N LYS A 59 -12.97 11.77 -1.58
CA LYS A 59 -13.46 11.55 -2.93
C LYS A 59 -12.31 11.28 -3.86
N ALA A 60 -12.61 10.56 -4.93
CA ALA A 60 -11.58 10.12 -5.86
C ALA A 60 -11.08 11.23 -6.78
N GLU A 61 -11.81 12.32 -6.94
CA GLU A 61 -11.33 13.40 -7.81
C GLU A 61 -10.15 14.10 -7.25
#